data_c0f6eafc25d82e62b89cf3ab31f56729
#
_entry.id   c0f6eafc25d82e62b89cf3ab31f56729
#
_cell.length_a   1.000
_cell.length_b   1.000
_cell.length_c   1.000
_cell.angle_alpha   90.00
_cell.angle_beta   90.00
_cell.angle_gamma   90.00
#
_symmetry.space_group_name_H-M   'P 1'
#
loop_
_entity.id
_entity.type
_entity.pdbx_description
1 polymer ?
#
loop_
_entity_poly.entity_id
_entity_poly.type
_entity_poly.pdbx_seq_one_letter_code
_entity_poly.pdbx_strand_id
1 'polypeptide(L)'
;WRQFTYNQGQSGRGVFAGGFSNPLYHSIISYIQIPTTGNALNFGDLTTNAGFAPAVSNGVRAVWGSRYTGSGNNTMDYVTIPSQGNAIDFGNSTGSLWSRGGFSSSTRGIFFGGNPTSNVIEYIEIATIGDALDFGDIMSSRRDAAGLASATRGILSGGQPGIGANYTRIESITIASKGNSIRFGESTMGSMAMAGASNSTRGIFAGGTTVPTLDGNNTIEFVTISSEGNAVDFGDLTQKTYRFNAMSTGTRVVFAHGTTGPSGTGLLNTMDYINISSQGNATDFGDKIFAYGEYSGSGTSDSHGGLGGF
;
A
#
# COMPACT_ATOMS: atom_id res chain seq x y z
N TRP A 1 27.87 -16.46 25.76
CA TRP A 1 26.58 -15.74 25.80
C TRP A 1 26.17 -15.46 24.37
N ARG A 2 25.26 -16.27 23.78
CA ARG A 2 24.54 -15.89 22.53
C ARG A 2 23.50 -14.88 22.92
N GLN A 3 23.67 -13.66 22.49
CA GLN A 3 22.64 -12.62 22.55
C GLN A 3 21.56 -13.05 21.56
N PHE A 4 20.47 -13.60 22.07
CA PHE A 4 19.25 -13.74 21.28
C PHE A 4 18.71 -12.33 21.10
N THR A 5 19.03 -11.68 20.00
CA THR A 5 18.24 -10.55 19.53
C THR A 5 16.87 -11.12 19.16
N TYR A 6 15.92 -10.98 20.05
CA TYR A 6 14.52 -11.08 19.69
C TYR A 6 14.26 -9.96 18.69
N ASN A 7 14.19 -10.30 17.43
CA ASN A 7 13.56 -9.44 16.44
C ASN A 7 12.06 -9.40 16.77
N GLN A 8 11.70 -8.56 17.74
CA GLN A 8 10.31 -8.20 17.99
C GLN A 8 9.83 -7.44 16.75
N GLY A 9 9.01 -8.05 15.92
CA GLY A 9 8.39 -7.37 14.81
C GLY A 9 8.46 -8.09 13.46
N GLN A 10 8.83 -9.35 13.38
CA GLN A 10 8.89 -10.08 12.10
C GLN A 10 8.13 -11.41 12.18
N SER A 11 6.89 -11.31 12.63
CA SER A 11 5.98 -12.46 12.72
C SER A 11 5.29 -12.76 11.39
N GLY A 12 5.46 -11.91 10.38
CA GLY A 12 4.71 -11.96 9.13
C GLY A 12 3.27 -11.47 9.31
N ARG A 13 3.04 -10.54 10.25
CA ARG A 13 1.71 -9.95 10.42
C ARG A 13 1.48 -8.82 9.44
N GLY A 14 0.45 -8.96 8.61
CA GLY A 14 -0.09 -7.90 7.78
C GLY A 14 -1.25 -7.21 8.51
N VAL A 15 -1.32 -5.88 8.43
CA VAL A 15 -2.41 -5.05 8.95
C VAL A 15 -2.96 -4.15 7.85
N PHE A 16 -4.27 -3.95 7.83
CA PHE A 16 -4.97 -3.09 6.88
C PHE A 16 -6.20 -2.47 7.53
N ALA A 17 -6.58 -1.27 7.13
CA ALA A 17 -7.57 -0.51 7.88
C ALA A 17 -8.46 0.39 7.03
N GLY A 18 -9.63 0.69 7.57
CA GLY A 18 -10.60 1.59 6.98
C GLY A 18 -11.35 0.96 5.82
N GLY A 19 -11.80 1.78 4.90
CA GLY A 19 -12.51 1.35 3.71
C GLY A 19 -13.88 1.99 3.56
N PHE A 20 -14.54 1.66 2.45
CA PHE A 20 -15.82 2.23 2.08
C PHE A 20 -16.79 1.15 1.61
N SER A 21 -17.98 1.12 2.19
CA SER A 21 -19.13 0.41 1.66
C SER A 21 -20.29 1.41 1.55
N ASN A 22 -20.60 1.83 0.32
CA ASN A 22 -21.54 2.92 0.04
C ASN A 22 -22.82 2.85 0.90
N PRO A 23 -23.15 3.88 1.71
CA PRO A 23 -22.46 5.19 1.82
C PRO A 23 -21.46 5.32 2.98
N LEU A 24 -21.05 4.25 3.64
CA LEU A 24 -20.34 4.29 4.93
C LEU A 24 -18.82 4.10 4.79
N TYR A 25 -18.07 4.92 5.52
CA TYR A 25 -16.65 4.68 5.82
C TYR A 25 -16.51 3.89 7.12
N HIS A 26 -15.44 3.09 7.23
CA HIS A 26 -15.18 2.20 8.35
C HIS A 26 -13.91 2.60 9.10
N SER A 27 -13.84 2.29 10.41
CA SER A 27 -12.65 2.46 11.23
C SER A 27 -11.88 1.17 11.45
N ILE A 28 -12.45 0.03 11.12
CA ILE A 28 -11.93 -1.29 11.46
C ILE A 28 -10.51 -1.47 10.95
N ILE A 29 -9.62 -1.91 11.83
CA ILE A 29 -8.30 -2.43 11.51
C ILE A 29 -8.37 -3.95 11.56
N SER A 30 -7.97 -4.61 10.48
CA SER A 30 -7.88 -6.05 10.37
C SER A 30 -6.42 -6.50 10.30
N TYR A 31 -6.15 -7.74 10.68
CA TYR A 31 -4.84 -8.35 10.50
C TYR A 31 -4.92 -9.78 9.98
N ILE A 32 -3.83 -10.21 9.36
CA ILE A 32 -3.58 -11.56 8.88
C ILE A 32 -2.19 -12.04 9.31
N GLN A 33 -2.00 -13.36 9.29
CA GLN A 33 -0.67 -13.97 9.36
C GLN A 33 -0.25 -14.39 7.94
N ILE A 34 0.59 -13.59 7.28
CA ILE A 34 0.97 -13.77 5.88
C ILE A 34 1.59 -15.16 5.60
N PRO A 35 2.43 -15.76 6.50
CA PRO A 35 3.01 -17.09 6.26
C PRO A 35 1.99 -18.24 6.20
N THR A 36 0.82 -18.06 6.80
CA THR A 36 -0.22 -19.08 6.86
C THR A 36 -1.52 -18.59 6.23
N THR A 37 -2.18 -19.42 5.42
CA THR A 37 -3.50 -19.10 4.87
C THR A 37 -4.57 -19.07 5.97
N GLY A 38 -5.59 -18.25 5.79
CA GLY A 38 -6.71 -18.12 6.72
C GLY A 38 -7.37 -16.74 6.66
N ASN A 39 -8.50 -16.63 7.33
CA ASN A 39 -9.28 -15.41 7.32
C ASN A 39 -8.64 -14.30 8.18
N ALA A 40 -8.95 -13.06 7.82
CA ALA A 40 -8.56 -11.90 8.60
C ALA A 40 -9.27 -11.87 9.97
N LEU A 41 -8.59 -11.30 10.94
CA LEU A 41 -9.08 -11.13 12.31
C LEU A 41 -9.11 -9.65 12.68
N ASN A 42 -9.97 -9.29 13.62
CA ASN A 42 -10.06 -7.93 14.13
C ASN A 42 -8.80 -7.57 14.92
N PHE A 43 -8.23 -6.40 14.63
CA PHE A 43 -7.09 -5.84 15.35
C PHE A 43 -7.51 -4.72 16.31
N GLY A 44 -8.43 -3.87 15.90
CA GLY A 44 -8.91 -2.67 16.61
C GLY A 44 -9.54 -1.69 15.62
N ASP A 45 -9.54 -0.41 15.94
CA ASP A 45 -10.14 0.66 15.16
C ASP A 45 -9.19 1.83 14.94
N LEU A 46 -9.31 2.51 13.80
CA LEU A 46 -8.76 3.86 13.56
C LEU A 46 -9.45 4.87 14.49
N THR A 47 -8.84 6.02 14.69
CA THR A 47 -9.45 7.10 15.52
C THR A 47 -10.73 7.65 14.90
N THR A 48 -10.92 7.50 13.60
CA THR A 48 -12.12 7.92 12.85
C THR A 48 -12.42 6.99 11.69
N ASN A 49 -13.70 6.91 11.28
CA ASN A 49 -14.07 6.23 10.05
C ASN A 49 -13.42 6.90 8.84
N ALA A 50 -12.72 6.14 8.03
CA ALA A 50 -11.92 6.68 6.94
C ALA A 50 -11.76 5.71 5.77
N GLY A 51 -11.48 6.26 4.59
CA GLY A 51 -11.04 5.52 3.42
C GLY A 51 -9.87 6.24 2.74
N PHE A 52 -9.24 5.58 1.79
CA PHE A 52 -8.20 6.16 0.94
C PHE A 52 -6.92 6.60 1.70
N ALA A 53 -6.60 5.99 2.82
CA ALA A 53 -5.41 6.26 3.60
C ALA A 53 -4.26 5.36 3.15
N PRO A 54 -3.08 5.89 2.79
CA PRO A 54 -1.88 5.07 2.56
C PRO A 54 -1.36 4.52 3.90
N ALA A 55 -0.76 3.33 3.88
CA ALA A 55 -0.15 2.72 5.06
C ALA A 55 1.36 2.52 4.88
N VAL A 56 2.10 2.74 5.96
CA VAL A 56 3.55 2.53 6.06
C VAL A 56 3.91 1.87 7.38
N SER A 57 5.05 1.17 7.47
CA SER A 57 5.49 0.60 8.73
C SER A 57 7.01 0.50 8.86
N ASN A 58 7.49 0.41 10.10
CA ASN A 58 8.90 0.12 10.40
C ASN A 58 9.09 -1.29 10.99
N GLY A 59 8.10 -2.17 10.83
CA GLY A 59 8.10 -3.51 11.40
C GLY A 59 7.50 -3.60 12.81
N VAL A 60 7.49 -2.51 13.56
CA VAL A 60 6.89 -2.44 14.90
C VAL A 60 5.64 -1.59 14.90
N ARG A 61 5.67 -0.45 14.22
CA ARG A 61 4.59 0.51 14.14
C ARG A 61 4.06 0.59 12.72
N ALA A 62 2.74 0.49 12.54
CA ALA A 62 2.05 0.81 11.31
C ALA A 62 1.40 2.19 11.45
N VAL A 63 1.57 3.04 10.42
CA VAL A 63 1.01 4.40 10.38
C VAL A 63 0.15 4.54 9.14
N TRP A 64 -1.08 5.02 9.32
CA TRP A 64 -1.98 5.42 8.22
C TRP A 64 -1.91 6.92 8.03
N GLY A 65 -1.65 7.34 6.79
CA GLY A 65 -1.51 8.73 6.41
C GLY A 65 -2.84 9.47 6.28
N SER A 66 -2.75 10.66 5.68
CA SER A 66 -3.94 11.48 5.36
C SER A 66 -4.97 10.72 4.56
N ARG A 67 -6.25 10.98 4.80
CA ARG A 67 -7.38 10.15 4.41
C ARG A 67 -8.62 10.95 4.03
N TYR A 68 -9.67 10.25 3.62
CA TYR A 68 -10.98 10.82 3.34
C TYR A 68 -11.99 10.39 4.41
N THR A 69 -12.64 11.37 5.04
CA THR A 69 -13.66 11.18 6.10
C THR A 69 -14.99 11.86 5.75
N GLY A 70 -15.30 12.01 4.46
CA GLY A 70 -16.32 12.88 3.91
C GLY A 70 -15.73 14.16 3.28
N SER A 71 -14.53 14.53 3.70
CA SER A 71 -13.63 15.52 3.10
C SER A 71 -12.19 15.06 3.30
N GLY A 72 -11.21 15.71 2.65
CA GLY A 72 -9.80 15.44 2.92
C GLY A 72 -9.45 15.78 4.38
N ASN A 73 -8.73 14.89 5.03
CA ASN A 73 -8.30 15.01 6.42
C ASN A 73 -6.80 14.70 6.50
N ASN A 74 -6.02 15.52 7.21
CA ASN A 74 -4.57 15.38 7.32
C ASN A 74 -4.09 14.58 8.54
N THR A 75 -4.99 14.14 9.42
CA THR A 75 -4.63 13.33 10.59
C THR A 75 -4.01 12.01 10.19
N MET A 76 -2.96 11.62 10.87
CA MET A 76 -2.32 10.30 10.76
C MET A 76 -2.55 9.51 12.04
N ASP A 77 -2.83 8.22 11.90
CA ASP A 77 -3.02 7.30 13.02
C ASP A 77 -1.96 6.22 13.02
N TYR A 78 -1.64 5.65 14.19
CA TYR A 78 -0.76 4.50 14.25
C TYR A 78 -1.21 3.45 15.27
N VAL A 79 -0.74 2.23 15.02
CA VAL A 79 -0.81 1.10 15.97
C VAL A 79 0.57 0.48 16.16
N THR A 80 0.72 -0.29 17.25
CA THR A 80 1.87 -1.17 17.45
C THR A 80 1.51 -2.56 16.94
N ILE A 81 2.14 -3.01 15.83
CA ILE A 81 1.77 -4.25 15.12
C ILE A 81 1.79 -5.50 16.00
N PRO A 82 2.80 -5.73 16.89
CA PRO A 82 2.82 -6.91 17.77
C PRO A 82 1.66 -6.98 18.76
N SER A 83 1.05 -5.86 19.13
CA SER A 83 -0.04 -5.79 20.10
C SER A 83 -1.32 -5.30 19.46
N GLN A 84 -2.42 -6.04 19.63
CA GLN A 84 -3.76 -5.60 19.18
C GLN A 84 -4.24 -4.40 20.01
N GLY A 85 -5.05 -3.57 19.38
CA GLY A 85 -5.67 -2.41 20.02
C GLY A 85 -6.03 -1.32 19.02
N ASN A 86 -6.71 -0.31 19.50
CA ASN A 86 -7.10 0.84 18.68
C ASN A 86 -5.90 1.72 18.33
N ALA A 87 -6.00 2.38 17.21
CA ALA A 87 -5.03 3.37 16.78
C ALA A 87 -5.10 4.61 17.67
N ILE A 88 -3.98 5.29 17.75
CA ILE A 88 -3.85 6.60 18.41
C ILE A 88 -3.23 7.59 17.43
N ASP A 89 -3.40 8.87 17.72
CA ASP A 89 -2.89 9.96 16.89
C ASP A 89 -1.37 9.89 16.76
N PHE A 90 -0.89 10.06 15.52
CA PHE A 90 0.53 10.12 15.17
C PHE A 90 1.01 11.56 14.93
N GLY A 91 0.14 12.40 14.41
CA GLY A 91 0.42 13.75 13.92
C GLY A 91 -0.31 14.03 12.61
N ASN A 92 0.16 15.00 11.84
CA ASN A 92 -0.52 15.46 10.64
C ASN A 92 0.36 15.38 9.40
N SER A 93 -0.23 15.03 8.26
CA SER A 93 0.31 15.25 6.93
C SER A 93 0.42 16.75 6.63
N THR A 94 1.28 17.13 5.70
CA THR A 94 1.46 18.53 5.28
C THR A 94 0.21 19.12 4.61
N GLY A 95 -0.70 18.27 4.12
CA GLY A 95 -1.95 18.67 3.49
C GLY A 95 -3.06 17.63 3.64
N SER A 96 -4.31 18.07 3.48
CA SER A 96 -5.51 17.23 3.55
C SER A 96 -5.74 16.46 2.23
N LEU A 97 -4.72 15.73 1.77
CA LEU A 97 -4.77 14.92 0.55
C LEU A 97 -5.23 13.48 0.89
N TRP A 98 -5.93 12.84 -0.02
CA TRP A 98 -6.38 11.45 0.08
C TRP A 98 -6.08 10.69 -1.22
N SER A 99 -6.29 9.37 -1.30
CA SER A 99 -5.86 8.53 -2.44
C SER A 99 -4.38 8.69 -2.76
N ARG A 100 -3.56 8.77 -1.74
CA ARG A 100 -2.10 8.85 -1.84
C ARG A 100 -1.51 7.45 -1.93
N GLY A 101 -0.33 7.34 -2.55
CA GLY A 101 0.51 6.16 -2.42
C GLY A 101 1.41 6.27 -1.19
N GLY A 102 1.90 5.11 -0.73
CA GLY A 102 2.85 5.06 0.38
C GLY A 102 3.78 3.87 0.30
N PHE A 103 4.95 4.02 0.88
CA PHE A 103 5.93 2.96 1.14
C PHE A 103 6.89 3.40 2.24
N SER A 104 7.68 2.47 2.77
CA SER A 104 8.58 2.81 3.88
C SER A 104 9.87 2.00 3.87
N SER A 105 10.88 2.54 4.54
CA SER A 105 12.02 1.83 5.06
C SER A 105 11.81 1.49 6.55
N SER A 106 12.81 0.93 7.20
CA SER A 106 12.79 0.67 8.64
C SER A 106 12.74 1.95 9.50
N THR A 107 12.97 3.13 8.92
CA THR A 107 12.99 4.40 9.64
C THR A 107 11.97 5.39 9.12
N ARG A 108 11.84 5.52 7.80
CA ARG A 108 11.00 6.53 7.14
C ARG A 108 9.76 5.94 6.49
N GLY A 109 8.62 6.55 6.76
CA GLY A 109 7.41 6.41 5.96
C GLY A 109 7.33 7.53 4.93
N ILE A 110 7.01 7.19 3.69
CA ILE A 110 6.89 8.10 2.56
C ILE A 110 5.44 8.07 2.07
N PHE A 111 4.85 9.24 1.86
CA PHE A 111 3.55 9.42 1.25
C PHE A 111 3.68 10.32 0.02
N PHE A 112 3.00 10.01 -1.06
CA PHE A 112 3.16 10.77 -2.31
C PHE A 112 1.86 10.89 -3.10
N GLY A 113 1.78 11.95 -3.92
CA GLY A 113 0.62 12.23 -4.74
C GLY A 113 -0.63 12.56 -3.93
N GLY A 114 -1.80 12.27 -4.47
CA GLY A 114 -3.08 12.39 -3.77
C GLY A 114 -4.14 13.18 -4.51
N ASN A 115 -5.31 13.25 -3.92
CA ASN A 115 -6.46 13.98 -4.44
C ASN A 115 -6.79 15.18 -3.50
N PRO A 116 -6.93 16.42 -4.02
CA PRO A 116 -6.69 16.83 -5.42
C PRO A 116 -5.35 16.35 -5.96
N THR A 117 -5.24 16.18 -7.29
CA THR A 117 -3.99 15.66 -7.90
C THR A 117 -2.79 16.47 -7.47
N SER A 118 -1.80 15.80 -6.88
CA SER A 118 -0.63 16.42 -6.28
C SER A 118 0.65 15.72 -6.75
N ASN A 119 1.78 16.46 -6.77
CA ASN A 119 3.12 15.90 -6.97
C ASN A 119 3.93 15.82 -5.68
N VAL A 120 3.42 16.29 -4.57
CA VAL A 120 4.14 16.34 -3.29
C VAL A 120 4.53 14.93 -2.82
N ILE A 121 5.78 14.80 -2.40
CA ILE A 121 6.28 13.69 -1.58
C ILE A 121 6.53 14.24 -0.17
N GLU A 122 5.99 13.60 0.83
CA GLU A 122 6.27 13.91 2.23
C GLU A 122 6.76 12.67 2.97
N TYR A 123 7.42 12.86 4.10
CA TYR A 123 7.91 11.76 4.92
C TYR A 123 7.64 11.97 6.40
N ILE A 124 7.63 10.86 7.12
CA ILE A 124 7.63 10.78 8.58
C ILE A 124 8.79 9.94 9.08
N GLU A 125 9.29 10.23 10.27
CA GLU A 125 10.16 9.31 11.01
C GLU A 125 9.25 8.39 11.85
N ILE A 126 9.06 7.13 11.44
CA ILE A 126 8.02 6.24 11.99
C ILE A 126 8.22 5.96 13.49
N ALA A 127 9.46 5.98 13.98
CA ALA A 127 9.75 5.70 15.38
C ALA A 127 9.33 6.83 16.33
N THR A 128 9.17 8.05 15.83
CA THR A 128 8.81 9.24 16.62
C THR A 128 7.47 9.81 16.17
N ILE A 129 6.58 10.11 17.11
CA ILE A 129 5.32 10.81 16.83
C ILE A 129 5.63 12.24 16.37
N GLY A 130 4.91 12.72 15.36
CA GLY A 130 5.05 14.10 14.85
C GLY A 130 4.50 14.27 13.45
N ASP A 131 4.49 15.50 12.99
CA ASP A 131 3.96 15.86 11.69
C ASP A 131 4.90 15.44 10.55
N ALA A 132 4.31 15.22 9.37
CA ALA A 132 5.05 14.94 8.16
C ALA A 132 5.84 16.18 7.69
N LEU A 133 6.95 15.91 7.03
CA LEU A 133 7.85 16.92 6.49
C LEU A 133 7.96 16.75 4.96
N ASP A 134 8.21 17.86 4.28
CA ASP A 134 8.47 17.85 2.85
C ASP A 134 9.71 17.02 2.50
N PHE A 135 9.57 16.18 1.47
CA PHE A 135 10.64 15.34 0.94
C PHE A 135 11.10 15.78 -0.45
N GLY A 136 10.17 16.20 -1.30
CA GLY A 136 10.36 16.58 -2.70
C GLY A 136 9.10 16.30 -3.52
N ASP A 137 9.27 16.10 -4.83
CA ASP A 137 8.15 15.97 -5.78
C ASP A 137 8.28 14.72 -6.67
N ILE A 138 7.14 14.08 -7.00
CA ILE A 138 7.06 13.15 -8.13
C ILE A 138 7.03 13.92 -9.44
N MET A 139 7.46 13.28 -10.53
CA MET A 139 7.63 13.91 -11.84
C MET A 139 6.34 14.54 -12.40
N SER A 140 5.18 14.07 -11.99
CA SER A 140 3.87 14.60 -12.43
C SER A 140 2.80 14.36 -11.38
N SER A 141 1.96 15.38 -11.15
CA SER A 141 0.84 15.31 -10.21
C SER A 141 -0.09 14.15 -10.56
N ARG A 142 -0.42 13.31 -9.58
CA ARG A 142 -1.33 12.16 -9.73
C ARG A 142 -1.92 11.71 -8.40
N ARG A 143 -2.98 10.92 -8.49
CA ARG A 143 -3.61 10.21 -7.38
C ARG A 143 -3.71 8.72 -7.69
N ASP A 144 -4.08 7.90 -6.72
CA ASP A 144 -4.33 6.46 -6.89
C ASP A 144 -3.13 5.68 -7.48
N ALA A 145 -1.91 6.11 -7.21
CA ALA A 145 -0.68 5.42 -7.60
C ALA A 145 -0.27 4.41 -6.52
N ALA A 146 0.29 3.29 -6.93
CA ALA A 146 0.82 2.26 -6.03
C ALA A 146 2.28 2.54 -5.66
N GLY A 147 2.67 2.15 -4.45
CA GLY A 147 4.04 2.27 -3.95
C GLY A 147 4.56 0.99 -3.33
N LEU A 148 5.87 0.79 -3.41
CA LEU A 148 6.61 -0.32 -2.80
C LEU A 148 8.07 0.08 -2.56
N ALA A 149 8.81 -0.66 -1.75
CA ALA A 149 10.19 -0.30 -1.47
C ALA A 149 11.09 -1.49 -1.13
N SER A 150 12.39 -1.32 -1.41
CA SER A 150 13.47 -1.97 -0.65
C SER A 150 13.91 -1.06 0.51
N ALA A 151 14.88 -1.49 1.29
CA ALA A 151 15.42 -0.69 2.40
C ALA A 151 15.95 0.70 1.99
N THR A 152 16.34 0.87 0.73
CA THR A 152 17.00 2.09 0.24
C THR A 152 16.25 2.82 -0.86
N ARG A 153 15.48 2.10 -1.67
CA ARG A 153 14.80 2.64 -2.85
C ARG A 153 13.30 2.44 -2.74
N GLY A 154 12.54 3.54 -2.85
CA GLY A 154 11.10 3.52 -3.06
C GLY A 154 10.78 3.56 -4.55
N ILE A 155 9.76 2.81 -4.96
CA ILE A 155 9.25 2.76 -6.33
C ILE A 155 7.76 3.06 -6.30
N LEU A 156 7.32 3.85 -7.25
CA LEU A 156 5.91 4.18 -7.45
C LEU A 156 5.51 3.97 -8.91
N SER A 157 4.30 3.49 -9.13
CA SER A 157 3.78 3.15 -10.47
C SER A 157 2.34 3.57 -10.65
N GLY A 158 1.98 3.89 -11.90
CA GLY A 158 0.62 4.14 -12.32
C GLY A 158 0.02 5.42 -11.76
N GLY A 159 -1.28 5.38 -11.52
CA GLY A 159 -2.06 6.50 -11.02
C GLY A 159 -2.71 7.32 -12.13
N GLN A 160 -3.51 8.29 -11.70
CA GLN A 160 -4.31 9.14 -12.59
C GLN A 160 -3.88 10.61 -12.46
N PRO A 161 -3.38 11.25 -13.52
CA PRO A 161 -2.99 12.66 -13.49
C PRO A 161 -4.18 13.62 -13.58
N GLY A 162 -5.34 13.15 -14.06
CA GLY A 162 -6.56 13.92 -14.26
C GLY A 162 -7.62 13.07 -14.95
N ILE A 163 -8.68 13.69 -15.45
CA ILE A 163 -9.76 12.97 -16.12
C ILE A 163 -9.25 12.38 -17.45
N GLY A 164 -9.45 11.08 -17.65
CA GLY A 164 -9.28 10.41 -18.94
C GLY A 164 -7.86 9.93 -19.29
N ALA A 165 -6.92 9.95 -18.34
CA ALA A 165 -5.56 9.45 -18.57
C ALA A 165 -5.07 8.57 -17.41
N ASN A 166 -4.23 7.60 -17.72
CA ASN A 166 -3.47 6.79 -16.74
C ASN A 166 -1.99 6.85 -17.10
N TYR A 167 -1.13 6.75 -16.09
CA TYR A 167 0.32 6.66 -16.30
C TYR A 167 0.79 5.22 -16.33
N THR A 168 1.64 4.90 -17.34
CA THR A 168 2.48 3.69 -17.34
C THR A 168 3.80 3.91 -16.61
N ARG A 169 4.17 5.17 -16.37
CA ARG A 169 5.48 5.52 -15.82
C ARG A 169 5.69 4.95 -14.44
N ILE A 170 6.84 4.29 -14.26
CA ILE A 170 7.40 3.90 -12.98
C ILE A 170 8.49 4.91 -12.61
N GLU A 171 8.46 5.40 -11.38
CA GLU A 171 9.43 6.34 -10.84
C GLU A 171 10.07 5.77 -9.57
N SER A 172 11.25 6.26 -9.23
CA SER A 172 11.94 5.85 -8.00
C SER A 172 12.50 7.05 -7.23
N ILE A 173 12.67 6.84 -5.91
CA ILE A 173 13.38 7.76 -5.02
C ILE A 173 14.40 7.00 -4.17
N THR A 174 15.42 7.69 -3.69
CA THR A 174 16.31 7.20 -2.62
C THR A 174 15.72 7.62 -1.28
N ILE A 175 15.24 6.65 -0.46
CA ILE A 175 14.48 6.96 0.78
C ILE A 175 15.31 7.73 1.80
N ALA A 176 16.62 7.47 1.88
CA ALA A 176 17.51 8.09 2.86
C ALA A 176 17.80 9.57 2.59
N SER A 177 17.66 10.03 1.36
CA SER A 177 17.96 11.42 0.95
C SER A 177 16.74 12.08 0.34
N LYS A 178 16.45 13.30 0.80
CA LYS A 178 15.39 14.14 0.20
C LYS A 178 15.68 14.43 -1.27
N GLY A 179 14.63 14.57 -2.05
CA GLY A 179 14.73 14.96 -3.47
C GLY A 179 13.56 14.44 -4.28
N ASN A 180 13.52 14.86 -5.52
CA ASN A 180 12.48 14.49 -6.46
C ASN A 180 12.66 13.06 -6.96
N SER A 181 11.56 12.47 -7.42
CA SER A 181 11.61 11.17 -8.09
C SER A 181 12.31 11.28 -9.45
N ILE A 182 12.86 10.17 -9.87
CA ILE A 182 13.45 9.98 -11.21
C ILE A 182 12.73 8.86 -11.94
N ARG A 183 12.82 8.85 -13.28
CA ARG A 183 12.26 7.76 -14.08
C ARG A 183 12.98 6.45 -13.76
N PHE A 184 12.19 5.39 -13.57
CA PHE A 184 12.66 4.02 -13.35
C PHE A 184 12.40 3.12 -14.57
N GLY A 185 11.20 3.18 -15.14
CA GLY A 185 10.77 2.36 -16.28
C GLY A 185 9.30 2.61 -16.60
N GLU A 186 8.68 1.61 -17.23
CA GLU A 186 7.25 1.62 -17.60
C GLU A 186 6.56 0.35 -17.09
N SER A 187 5.34 0.49 -16.60
CA SER A 187 4.39 -0.59 -16.34
C SER A 187 3.88 -1.18 -17.66
N THR A 188 3.50 -2.43 -17.64
CA THR A 188 2.89 -3.08 -18.83
C THR A 188 1.52 -2.49 -19.14
N MET A 189 0.86 -1.93 -18.14
CA MET A 189 -0.46 -1.31 -18.25
C MET A 189 -0.52 0.02 -17.52
N GLY A 190 -1.10 1.03 -18.17
CA GLY A 190 -1.44 2.28 -17.51
C GLY A 190 -2.63 2.08 -16.59
N SER A 191 -2.42 1.75 -15.34
CA SER A 191 -3.47 1.50 -14.35
C SER A 191 -3.41 2.49 -13.20
N MET A 192 -4.57 2.73 -12.60
CA MET A 192 -4.72 3.43 -11.32
C MET A 192 -5.33 2.49 -10.27
N ALA A 193 -5.20 2.86 -9.00
CA ALA A 193 -5.78 2.12 -7.88
C ALA A 193 -5.33 0.64 -7.82
N MET A 194 -4.08 0.41 -8.24
CA MET A 194 -3.34 -0.84 -8.07
C MET A 194 -2.90 -1.02 -6.62
N ALA A 195 -2.57 -2.25 -6.26
CA ALA A 195 -1.83 -2.53 -5.03
C ALA A 195 -0.34 -2.75 -5.33
N GLY A 196 0.52 -2.34 -4.39
CA GLY A 196 1.96 -2.53 -4.47
C GLY A 196 2.49 -3.19 -3.20
N ALA A 197 3.40 -4.16 -3.37
CA ALA A 197 4.12 -4.82 -2.26
C ALA A 197 5.46 -5.35 -2.74
N SER A 198 6.37 -5.67 -1.82
CA SER A 198 7.73 -6.09 -2.20
C SER A 198 8.40 -6.97 -1.17
N ASN A 199 9.41 -7.70 -1.62
CA ASN A 199 10.53 -8.11 -0.76
C ASN A 199 11.73 -7.17 -1.00
N SER A 200 12.90 -7.50 -0.46
CA SER A 200 14.10 -6.67 -0.58
C SER A 200 14.60 -6.49 -2.04
N THR A 201 14.19 -7.35 -2.97
CA THR A 201 14.72 -7.39 -4.35
C THR A 201 13.67 -7.20 -5.43
N ARG A 202 12.46 -7.72 -5.21
CA ARG A 202 11.38 -7.73 -6.20
C ARG A 202 10.20 -6.89 -5.72
N GLY A 203 9.75 -5.98 -6.56
CA GLY A 203 8.52 -5.22 -6.37
C GLY A 203 7.40 -5.81 -7.22
N ILE A 204 6.22 -5.94 -6.65
CA ILE A 204 5.00 -6.46 -7.28
C ILE A 204 3.96 -5.35 -7.35
N PHE A 205 3.38 -5.15 -8.51
CA PHE A 205 2.18 -4.33 -8.74
C PHE A 205 1.08 -5.23 -9.26
N ALA A 206 -0.15 -5.06 -8.80
CA ALA A 206 -1.24 -5.94 -9.18
C ALA A 206 -2.56 -5.20 -9.36
N GLY A 207 -3.43 -5.75 -10.22
CA GLY A 207 -4.79 -5.30 -10.45
C GLY A 207 -4.88 -3.85 -10.92
N GLY A 208 -5.84 -3.12 -10.39
CA GLY A 208 -6.10 -1.74 -10.78
C GLY A 208 -7.14 -1.64 -11.87
N THR A 209 -7.33 -0.45 -12.39
CA THR A 209 -8.31 -0.17 -13.43
C THR A 209 -7.80 0.90 -14.38
N THR A 210 -8.41 0.97 -15.57
CA THR A 210 -8.12 1.99 -16.58
C THR A 210 -9.35 2.87 -16.82
N VAL A 211 -9.12 4.15 -17.10
CA VAL A 211 -10.23 5.01 -17.59
C VAL A 211 -10.34 4.90 -19.11
N PRO A 212 -11.56 4.99 -19.68
CA PRO A 212 -12.81 5.38 -19.02
C PRO A 212 -13.64 4.21 -18.48
N THR A 213 -13.26 2.96 -18.71
CA THR A 213 -14.13 1.79 -18.44
C THR A 213 -14.33 1.54 -16.95
N LEU A 214 -13.32 1.83 -16.11
CA LEU A 214 -13.30 1.54 -14.68
C LEU A 214 -13.58 0.06 -14.34
N ASP A 215 -13.32 -0.84 -15.29
CA ASP A 215 -13.32 -2.28 -15.04
C ASP A 215 -12.00 -2.68 -14.37
N GLY A 216 -12.09 -3.44 -13.30
CA GLY A 216 -10.91 -4.00 -12.66
C GLY A 216 -10.13 -4.91 -13.63
N ASN A 217 -8.85 -5.07 -13.38
CA ASN A 217 -8.03 -6.06 -14.06
C ASN A 217 -7.41 -7.06 -13.07
N ASN A 218 -6.86 -8.17 -13.55
CA ASN A 218 -6.28 -9.23 -12.73
C ASN A 218 -4.77 -9.39 -12.93
N THR A 219 -4.14 -8.59 -13.76
CA THR A 219 -2.71 -8.72 -14.07
C THR A 219 -1.85 -8.45 -12.83
N ILE A 220 -0.83 -9.27 -12.64
CA ILE A 220 0.26 -9.06 -11.70
C ILE A 220 1.52 -8.82 -12.51
N GLU A 221 2.25 -7.76 -12.22
CA GLU A 221 3.54 -7.44 -12.84
C GLU A 221 4.61 -7.22 -11.78
N PHE A 222 5.88 -7.39 -12.16
CA PHE A 222 7.00 -7.17 -11.24
C PHE A 222 8.13 -6.34 -11.83
N VAL A 223 8.90 -5.74 -10.94
CA VAL A 223 10.16 -5.06 -11.24
C VAL A 223 11.27 -5.59 -10.34
N THR A 224 12.51 -5.54 -10.82
CA THR A 224 13.71 -5.74 -9.98
C THR A 224 14.10 -4.40 -9.37
N ILE A 225 13.94 -4.25 -8.05
CA ILE A 225 14.06 -2.93 -7.38
C ILE A 225 15.47 -2.32 -7.53
N SER A 226 16.52 -3.12 -7.57
CA SER A 226 17.91 -2.66 -7.64
C SER A 226 18.32 -2.12 -9.02
N SER A 227 17.62 -2.51 -10.08
CA SER A 227 17.94 -2.12 -11.47
C SER A 227 16.77 -1.42 -12.13
N GLU A 228 17.03 -0.30 -12.80
CA GLU A 228 16.04 0.36 -13.64
C GLU A 228 15.58 -0.54 -14.77
N GLY A 229 14.31 -0.41 -15.17
CA GLY A 229 13.72 -1.18 -16.24
C GLY A 229 12.20 -1.23 -16.17
N ASN A 230 11.62 -1.76 -17.22
CA ASN A 230 10.18 -1.92 -17.34
C ASN A 230 9.68 -3.08 -16.46
N ALA A 231 8.44 -3.01 -16.08
CA ALA A 231 7.76 -4.12 -15.43
C ALA A 231 7.62 -5.31 -16.42
N VAL A 232 7.59 -6.49 -15.85
CA VAL A 232 7.43 -7.76 -16.57
C VAL A 232 6.23 -8.49 -15.98
N ASP A 233 5.49 -9.18 -16.83
CA ASP A 233 4.38 -10.03 -16.42
C ASP A 233 4.81 -11.06 -15.38
N PHE A 234 4.02 -11.20 -14.32
CA PHE A 234 4.23 -12.18 -13.25
C PHE A 234 3.20 -13.30 -13.29
N GLY A 235 1.97 -13.00 -13.63
CA GLY A 235 0.80 -13.86 -13.62
C GLY A 235 -0.48 -13.09 -13.31
N ASP A 236 -1.53 -13.77 -12.84
CA ASP A 236 -2.84 -13.18 -12.63
C ASP A 236 -3.36 -13.40 -11.19
N LEU A 237 -4.13 -12.43 -10.70
CA LEU A 237 -5.02 -12.57 -9.54
C LEU A 237 -6.15 -13.58 -9.88
N THR A 238 -6.78 -14.17 -8.88
CA THR A 238 -7.92 -15.09 -9.10
C THR A 238 -9.12 -14.38 -9.70
N GLN A 239 -9.20 -13.06 -9.56
CA GLN A 239 -10.29 -12.25 -10.10
C GLN A 239 -9.84 -10.82 -10.37
N LYS A 240 -10.60 -10.14 -11.24
CA LYS A 240 -10.39 -8.70 -11.51
C LYS A 240 -10.70 -7.88 -10.28
N THR A 241 -9.83 -6.92 -9.97
CA THR A 241 -10.01 -6.03 -8.81
C THR A 241 -9.25 -4.72 -8.95
N TYR A 242 -9.72 -3.70 -8.26
CA TYR A 242 -9.00 -2.45 -8.04
C TYR A 242 -9.37 -1.86 -6.67
N ARG A 243 -8.60 -0.85 -6.21
CA ARG A 243 -8.77 -0.24 -4.88
C ARG A 243 -8.73 -1.27 -3.76
N PHE A 244 -7.62 -1.92 -3.64
CA PHE A 244 -7.38 -3.02 -2.71
C PHE A 244 -6.00 -2.91 -2.06
N ASN A 245 -5.73 -3.77 -1.10
CA ASN A 245 -4.52 -3.74 -0.30
C ASN A 245 -3.56 -4.86 -0.69
N ALA A 246 -2.26 -4.61 -0.53
CA ALA A 246 -1.24 -5.65 -0.58
C ALA A 246 -0.34 -5.57 0.65
N MET A 247 0.00 -6.73 1.18
CA MET A 247 0.88 -6.91 2.33
C MET A 247 1.87 -8.01 2.02
N SER A 248 3.12 -7.86 2.44
CA SER A 248 4.17 -8.82 2.07
C SER A 248 5.07 -9.23 3.21
N THR A 249 5.69 -10.38 3.03
CA THR A 249 6.90 -10.83 3.72
C THR A 249 8.02 -10.99 2.70
N GLY A 250 9.20 -11.45 3.11
CA GLY A 250 10.29 -11.79 2.19
C GLY A 250 9.91 -12.83 1.12
N THR A 251 8.88 -13.63 1.36
CA THR A 251 8.51 -14.78 0.50
C THR A 251 7.12 -14.71 -0.13
N ARG A 252 6.18 -14.00 0.49
CA ARG A 252 4.77 -14.00 0.09
C ARG A 252 4.21 -12.59 0.00
N VAL A 253 3.34 -12.35 -0.98
CA VAL A 253 2.44 -11.19 -1.03
C VAL A 253 1.01 -11.68 -0.89
N VAL A 254 0.22 -11.02 -0.04
CA VAL A 254 -1.23 -11.23 0.10
C VAL A 254 -1.95 -9.99 -0.39
N PHE A 255 -2.95 -10.19 -1.22
CA PHE A 255 -3.83 -9.17 -1.80
C PHE A 255 -5.21 -9.27 -1.16
N ALA A 256 -5.64 -8.24 -0.45
CA ALA A 256 -7.00 -8.16 0.11
C ALA A 256 -7.88 -7.38 -0.87
N HIS A 257 -8.70 -8.09 -1.64
CA HIS A 257 -9.45 -7.55 -2.77
C HIS A 257 -10.42 -6.43 -2.40
N GLY A 258 -10.63 -5.52 -3.35
CA GLY A 258 -11.47 -4.34 -3.21
C GLY A 258 -12.81 -4.47 -3.95
N THR A 259 -12.85 -3.96 -5.15
CA THR A 259 -14.07 -3.94 -5.97
C THR A 259 -13.79 -4.35 -7.41
N THR A 260 -14.79 -4.90 -8.09
CA THR A 260 -14.68 -5.31 -9.50
C THR A 260 -15.25 -4.28 -10.47
N GLY A 261 -16.16 -3.45 -10.03
CA GLY A 261 -16.93 -2.56 -10.91
C GLY A 261 -16.96 -1.10 -10.44
N PRO A 262 -17.45 -0.19 -11.30
CA PRO A 262 -17.46 1.24 -11.05
C PRO A 262 -18.27 1.61 -9.80
N SER A 263 -17.91 2.74 -9.19
CA SER A 263 -18.61 3.33 -8.04
C SER A 263 -18.78 2.41 -6.82
N GLY A 264 -17.86 1.42 -6.64
CA GLY A 264 -17.89 0.51 -5.49
C GLY A 264 -18.91 -0.61 -5.61
N THR A 265 -19.29 -0.97 -6.82
CA THR A 265 -20.10 -2.17 -7.08
C THR A 265 -19.20 -3.41 -7.15
N GLY A 266 -19.74 -4.58 -6.82
CA GLY A 266 -18.96 -5.82 -6.81
C GLY A 266 -17.88 -5.85 -5.73
N LEU A 267 -18.26 -5.50 -4.50
CA LEU A 267 -17.38 -5.56 -3.33
C LEU A 267 -16.96 -7.01 -3.05
N LEU A 268 -15.68 -7.19 -2.80
CA LEU A 268 -15.06 -8.49 -2.56
C LEU A 268 -14.60 -8.62 -1.11
N ASN A 269 -14.77 -9.80 -0.53
CA ASN A 269 -14.19 -10.17 0.77
C ASN A 269 -13.00 -11.10 0.66
N THR A 270 -12.72 -11.63 -0.53
CA THR A 270 -11.66 -12.60 -0.77
C THR A 270 -10.26 -11.98 -0.66
N MET A 271 -9.29 -12.80 -0.32
CA MET A 271 -7.88 -12.50 -0.35
C MET A 271 -7.14 -13.56 -1.15
N ASP A 272 -6.17 -13.11 -1.96
CA ASP A 272 -5.29 -13.97 -2.74
C ASP A 272 -3.85 -13.86 -2.25
N TYR A 273 -3.00 -14.82 -2.61
CA TYR A 273 -1.56 -14.71 -2.38
C TYR A 273 -0.73 -15.25 -3.54
N ILE A 274 0.50 -14.76 -3.62
CA ILE A 274 1.56 -15.27 -4.48
C ILE A 274 2.82 -15.58 -3.67
N ASN A 275 3.65 -16.47 -4.20
CA ASN A 275 5.05 -16.59 -3.77
C ASN A 275 5.87 -15.59 -4.61
N ILE A 276 6.47 -14.59 -3.95
CA ILE A 276 7.15 -13.48 -4.64
C ILE A 276 8.40 -13.90 -5.43
N SER A 277 9.00 -15.05 -5.12
CA SER A 277 10.21 -15.54 -5.79
C SER A 277 9.95 -16.30 -7.10
N SER A 278 8.74 -16.83 -7.29
CA SER A 278 8.37 -17.62 -8.47
C SER A 278 7.16 -17.01 -9.17
N GLN A 279 7.28 -16.78 -10.49
CA GLN A 279 6.17 -16.31 -11.31
C GLN A 279 5.05 -17.36 -11.35
N GLY A 280 3.82 -16.88 -11.47
CA GLY A 280 2.62 -17.69 -11.55
C GLY A 280 1.40 -16.96 -11.00
N ASN A 281 0.24 -17.55 -11.20
CA ASN A 281 -1.02 -16.99 -10.78
C ASN A 281 -1.20 -17.04 -9.26
N ALA A 282 -1.98 -16.13 -8.76
CA ALA A 282 -2.37 -16.09 -7.35
C ALA A 282 -3.27 -17.27 -6.99
N THR A 283 -3.25 -17.61 -5.71
CA THR A 283 -4.07 -18.66 -5.10
C THR A 283 -4.88 -18.07 -3.96
N ASP A 284 -6.03 -18.64 -3.67
CA ASP A 284 -6.87 -18.23 -2.54
C ASP A 284 -6.09 -18.26 -1.21
N PHE A 285 -6.23 -17.20 -0.44
CA PHE A 285 -5.63 -17.06 0.89
C PHE A 285 -6.66 -17.22 2.01
N GLY A 286 -7.89 -16.76 1.78
CA GLY A 286 -8.99 -16.69 2.74
C GLY A 286 -9.80 -15.42 2.58
N ASP A 287 -10.56 -15.03 3.60
CA ASP A 287 -11.50 -13.91 3.52
C ASP A 287 -11.19 -12.79 4.52
N LYS A 288 -11.53 -11.56 4.14
CA LYS A 288 -11.65 -10.43 5.03
C LYS A 288 -12.82 -10.63 6.01
N ILE A 289 -12.81 -9.89 7.11
CA ILE A 289 -13.89 -9.98 8.13
C ILE A 289 -15.24 -9.60 7.53
N PHE A 290 -15.26 -8.64 6.60
CA PHE A 290 -16.48 -8.14 5.97
C PHE A 290 -16.30 -8.00 4.46
N ALA A 291 -17.43 -8.20 3.73
CA ALA A 291 -17.50 -7.89 2.31
C ALA A 291 -17.67 -6.38 2.08
N TYR A 292 -16.61 -5.62 2.19
CA TYR A 292 -16.57 -4.22 1.75
C TYR A 292 -15.30 -3.95 0.95
N GLY A 293 -15.42 -3.04 -0.02
CA GLY A 293 -14.29 -2.58 -0.76
C GLY A 293 -13.46 -1.65 0.13
N GLU A 294 -12.27 -2.07 0.44
CA GLU A 294 -11.28 -1.17 0.97
C GLU A 294 -10.78 -0.31 -0.19
N TYR A 295 -11.35 0.88 -0.31
CA TYR A 295 -10.93 1.83 -1.31
C TYR A 295 -9.52 2.32 -1.02
N SER A 296 -8.52 1.83 -1.78
CA SER A 296 -7.13 2.29 -1.85
C SER A 296 -6.20 1.99 -0.67
N GLY A 297 -5.35 1.00 -0.88
CA GLY A 297 -3.95 0.93 -0.45
C GLY A 297 -3.59 1.13 1.01
N SER A 298 -4.42 0.73 1.98
CA SER A 298 -4.16 0.94 3.40
C SER A 298 -3.58 -0.28 4.12
N GLY A 299 -2.87 -1.15 3.39
CA GLY A 299 -2.21 -2.34 3.95
C GLY A 299 -0.71 -2.19 4.09
N THR A 300 -0.15 -2.71 5.17
CA THR A 300 1.28 -2.83 5.43
C THR A 300 1.57 -4.05 6.28
N SER A 301 2.83 -4.36 6.54
CA SER A 301 3.22 -5.52 7.37
C SER A 301 4.45 -5.24 8.22
N ASP A 302 4.71 -6.13 9.18
CA ASP A 302 5.93 -6.11 9.98
C ASP A 302 7.15 -6.69 9.26
N SER A 303 7.03 -7.12 7.99
CA SER A 303 8.05 -7.91 7.28
C SER A 303 8.18 -7.56 5.79
N HIS A 304 7.73 -6.37 5.35
CA HIS A 304 7.80 -5.95 3.95
C HIS A 304 9.22 -5.61 3.48
N GLY A 305 9.44 -5.54 2.16
CA GLY A 305 10.77 -5.37 1.54
C GLY A 305 11.53 -4.12 1.99
N GLY A 306 10.84 -3.05 2.34
CA GLY A 306 11.45 -1.81 2.82
C GLY A 306 12.16 -1.91 4.17
N LEU A 307 11.89 -2.97 4.95
CA LEU A 307 12.55 -3.17 6.25
C LEU A 307 13.97 -3.71 6.11
N GLY A 308 14.34 -4.22 4.95
CA GLY A 308 15.66 -4.78 4.66
C GLY A 308 15.93 -6.10 5.37
N GLY A 309 16.56 -6.99 4.65
CA GLY A 309 16.99 -8.28 5.20
C GLY A 309 15.88 -9.34 5.12
N PHE A 310 16.17 -10.28 4.36
CA PHE A 310 15.97 -11.73 4.45
C PHE A 310 16.22 -12.33 3.09
#